data_32ca76ab72656dcf1f0550070bfdc58c
#
_entry.id   32ca76ab72656dcf1f0550070bfdc58c
#
_cell.length_a   1.000
_cell.length_b   1.000
_cell.length_c   1.000
_cell.angle_alpha   90.00
_cell.angle_beta   90.00
_cell.angle_gamma   90.00
#
_symmetry.space_group_name_H-M   'P 1'
#
loop_
_entity.id
_entity.type
_entity.pdbx_description
1 polymer ?
#
loop_
_entity_poly.entity_id
_entity_poly.type
_entity_poly.pdbx_seq_one_letter_code
_entity_poly.pdbx_strand_id
1 'polypeptide(L)'
;MKKMTIDGNTAASHIAYAFSEVAAIYPITPSSPMAEVADEWSAQGRKNMFGQTLKLAEMESEGGAAGAVHGSLVAGALTTTYTASQGLLLMIPNMYKIAGELLPTVFHVSARALAAHALNIFGDHADVMACRQTGFAMLASNSVQEVMDLALVAHLSTLKARVPFLHFFDGSRTSHEVSKIDVIDYDEILPLVDMDDIRAFKSRALNPEHPVQMGTAQNGDIYFQNREAANKYYEAVPGIVKTMM
;
A
#
# COMPACT_ATOMS: atom_id res chain seq x y z
N MET A 1 -6.90 18.88 15.25
CA MET A 1 -6.05 18.55 14.06
C MET A 1 -5.11 19.71 13.76
N LYS A 2 -3.84 19.42 13.51
CA LYS A 2 -2.80 20.38 13.14
C LYS A 2 -2.89 20.66 11.64
N LYS A 3 -2.81 21.94 11.22
CA LYS A 3 -2.76 22.28 9.79
C LYS A 3 -1.32 22.35 9.30
N MET A 4 -1.06 21.74 8.14
CA MET A 4 0.23 21.83 7.45
C MET A 4 0.00 22.17 5.96
N THR A 5 0.98 22.80 5.36
CA THR A 5 1.02 23.07 3.91
C THR A 5 1.97 22.06 3.29
N ILE A 6 1.40 21.03 2.66
CA ILE A 6 2.13 19.89 2.08
C ILE A 6 1.49 19.46 0.75
N ASP A 7 2.20 18.62 0.01
CA ASP A 7 1.70 18.01 -1.23
C ASP A 7 1.07 16.63 -1.00
N GLY A 8 0.48 16.07 -2.06
CA GLY A 8 -0.17 14.76 -2.00
C GLY A 8 0.81 13.62 -1.72
N ASN A 9 2.01 13.66 -2.27
CA ASN A 9 3.03 12.64 -1.99
C ASN A 9 3.40 12.62 -0.50
N THR A 10 3.62 13.78 0.09
CA THR A 10 3.91 13.92 1.52
C THR A 10 2.74 13.47 2.38
N ALA A 11 1.50 13.79 1.98
CA ALA A 11 0.29 13.37 2.69
C ALA A 11 0.13 11.84 2.70
N ALA A 12 0.32 11.17 1.55
CA ALA A 12 0.30 9.72 1.45
C ALA A 12 1.39 9.07 2.29
N SER A 13 2.62 9.59 2.19
CA SER A 13 3.78 9.09 2.96
C SER A 13 3.59 9.23 4.46
N HIS A 14 2.95 10.30 4.93
CA HIS A 14 2.69 10.51 6.36
C HIS A 14 1.86 9.36 6.95
N ILE A 15 0.80 8.98 6.27
CA ILE A 15 -0.06 7.87 6.71
C ILE A 15 0.63 6.51 6.51
N ALA A 16 1.25 6.30 5.35
CA ALA A 16 1.96 5.05 5.07
C ALA A 16 3.06 4.79 6.10
N TYR A 17 3.81 5.82 6.49
CA TYR A 17 4.84 5.74 7.53
C TYR A 17 4.26 5.34 8.89
N ALA A 18 3.08 5.88 9.25
CA ALA A 18 2.42 5.53 10.51
C ALA A 18 2.18 4.03 10.65
N PHE A 19 1.74 3.37 9.57
CA PHE A 19 1.32 1.96 9.56
C PHE A 19 2.44 0.97 9.23
N SER A 20 3.58 1.42 8.69
CA SER A 20 4.55 0.50 8.08
C SER A 20 5.78 0.28 8.96
N GLU A 21 6.22 -0.98 9.00
CA GLU A 21 7.51 -1.40 9.57
C GLU A 21 8.60 -1.41 8.48
N VAL A 22 8.20 -1.69 7.23
CA VAL A 22 9.07 -1.76 6.05
C VAL A 22 8.44 -1.01 4.88
N ALA A 23 9.27 -0.35 4.09
CA ALA A 23 8.93 0.10 2.74
C ALA A 23 10.00 -0.42 1.77
N ALA A 24 9.58 -1.12 0.72
CA ALA A 24 10.49 -1.53 -0.34
C ALA A 24 10.11 -0.78 -1.62
N ILE A 25 11.06 -0.08 -2.21
CA ILE A 25 10.82 0.89 -3.28
C ILE A 25 11.79 0.73 -4.44
N TYR A 26 11.42 1.28 -5.58
CA TYR A 26 12.32 1.69 -6.64
C TYR A 26 11.82 3.04 -7.19
N PRO A 27 12.70 4.07 -7.24
CA PRO A 27 12.27 5.43 -7.57
C PRO A 27 11.69 5.54 -8.97
N ILE A 28 10.53 6.17 -9.08
CA ILE A 28 9.88 6.51 -10.36
C ILE A 28 9.07 7.81 -10.23
N THR A 29 9.27 8.73 -11.17
CA THR A 29 8.48 9.98 -11.26
C THR A 29 7.02 9.66 -11.60
N PRO A 30 6.02 10.27 -10.93
CA PRO A 30 6.11 11.34 -9.92
C PRO A 30 5.99 10.83 -8.46
N SER A 31 6.15 9.54 -8.20
CA SER A 31 5.98 8.94 -6.88
C SER A 31 7.23 8.98 -5.99
N SER A 32 8.42 9.23 -6.56
CA SER A 32 9.69 9.25 -5.83
C SER A 32 9.67 10.10 -4.55
N PRO A 33 9.05 11.30 -4.52
CA PRO A 33 9.02 12.10 -3.28
C PRO A 33 8.33 11.42 -2.10
N MET A 34 7.43 10.45 -2.33
CA MET A 34 6.86 9.66 -1.21
C MET A 34 7.94 8.84 -0.50
N ALA A 35 8.82 8.20 -1.27
CA ALA A 35 9.92 7.41 -0.73
C ALA A 35 11.01 8.30 -0.11
N GLU A 36 11.35 9.40 -0.79
CA GLU A 36 12.38 10.36 -0.34
C GLU A 36 12.04 10.95 1.03
N VAL A 37 10.79 11.41 1.22
CA VAL A 37 10.36 11.98 2.50
C VAL A 37 10.27 10.90 3.60
N ALA A 38 9.87 9.68 3.26
CA ALA A 38 9.85 8.57 4.20
C ALA A 38 11.27 8.17 4.65
N ASP A 39 12.24 8.17 3.73
CA ASP A 39 13.65 7.91 4.02
C ASP A 39 14.25 9.00 4.90
N GLU A 40 14.00 10.27 4.57
CA GLU A 40 14.41 11.40 5.40
C GLU A 40 13.89 11.27 6.84
N TRP A 41 12.59 10.98 7.00
CA TRP A 41 12.01 10.79 8.34
C TRP A 41 12.61 9.61 9.08
N SER A 42 12.90 8.53 8.38
CA SER A 42 13.58 7.36 8.94
C SER A 42 15.00 7.71 9.41
N ALA A 43 15.77 8.41 8.58
CA ALA A 43 17.12 8.86 8.90
C ALA A 43 17.14 9.82 10.11
N GLN A 44 16.10 10.65 10.27
CA GLN A 44 15.91 11.53 11.43
C GLN A 44 15.43 10.78 12.69
N GLY A 45 15.16 9.47 12.60
CA GLY A 45 14.73 8.65 13.72
C GLY A 45 13.26 8.80 14.08
N ARG A 46 12.42 9.35 13.16
CA ARG A 46 10.97 9.43 13.35
C ARG A 46 10.40 8.04 13.62
N LYS A 47 9.51 7.94 14.59
CA LYS A 47 8.82 6.69 14.93
C LYS A 47 7.47 6.60 14.22
N ASN A 48 7.13 5.39 13.76
CA ASN A 48 5.78 5.05 13.35
C ASN A 48 4.86 4.96 14.59
N MET A 49 3.58 4.69 14.41
CA MET A 49 2.64 4.61 15.53
C MET A 49 2.90 3.44 16.49
N PHE A 50 3.75 2.49 16.11
CA PHE A 50 4.18 1.35 16.94
C PHE A 50 5.51 1.61 17.68
N GLY A 51 6.06 2.81 17.57
CA GLY A 51 7.33 3.18 18.22
C GLY A 51 8.58 2.69 17.48
N GLN A 52 8.45 2.23 16.24
CA GLN A 52 9.55 1.72 15.42
C GLN A 52 9.95 2.75 14.36
N THR A 53 11.21 2.73 13.93
CA THR A 53 11.65 3.48 12.76
C THR A 53 11.40 2.64 11.51
N LEU A 54 10.82 3.25 10.48
CA LEU A 54 10.56 2.58 9.21
C LEU A 54 11.89 2.07 8.61
N LYS A 55 11.93 0.82 8.20
CA LYS A 55 13.03 0.29 7.40
C LYS A 55 12.72 0.47 5.91
N LEU A 56 13.38 1.42 5.27
CA LEU A 56 13.25 1.62 3.84
C LEU A 56 14.36 0.86 3.09
N ALA A 57 13.99 0.12 2.05
CA ALA A 57 14.91 -0.61 1.18
C ALA A 57 14.68 -0.22 -0.28
N GLU A 58 15.69 0.36 -0.91
CA GLU A 58 15.70 0.62 -2.35
C GLU A 58 16.20 -0.63 -3.07
N MET A 59 15.43 -1.07 -4.07
CA MET A 59 15.69 -2.28 -4.84
C MET A 59 16.23 -1.93 -6.23
N GLU A 60 16.55 -2.95 -7.06
CA GLU A 60 17.09 -2.76 -8.40
C GLU A 60 16.01 -2.61 -9.49
N SER A 61 14.74 -2.82 -9.14
CA SER A 61 13.58 -2.64 -10.01
C SER A 61 12.28 -2.66 -9.21
N GLU A 62 11.19 -2.18 -9.80
CA GLU A 62 9.87 -2.24 -9.18
C GLU A 62 9.39 -3.69 -8.98
N GLY A 63 9.71 -4.59 -9.91
CA GLY A 63 9.46 -6.04 -9.73
C GLY A 63 10.20 -6.60 -8.52
N GLY A 64 11.44 -6.19 -8.32
CA GLY A 64 12.24 -6.52 -7.13
C GLY A 64 11.63 -5.91 -5.85
N ALA A 65 11.19 -4.66 -5.91
CA ALA A 65 10.51 -4.00 -4.80
C ALA A 65 9.23 -4.75 -4.41
N ALA A 66 8.39 -5.11 -5.38
CA ALA A 66 7.18 -5.90 -5.11
C ALA A 66 7.47 -7.29 -4.55
N GLY A 67 8.56 -7.94 -4.99
CA GLY A 67 9.04 -9.19 -4.42
C GLY A 67 9.48 -9.04 -2.97
N ALA A 68 10.20 -7.96 -2.65
CA ALA A 68 10.59 -7.63 -1.27
C ALA A 68 9.38 -7.31 -0.39
N VAL A 69 8.38 -6.56 -0.91
CA VAL A 69 7.10 -6.34 -0.21
C VAL A 69 6.41 -7.66 0.10
N HIS A 70 6.28 -8.55 -0.90
CA HIS A 70 5.65 -9.86 -0.71
C HIS A 70 6.37 -10.67 0.37
N GLY A 71 7.70 -10.82 0.27
CA GLY A 71 8.50 -11.55 1.25
C GLY A 71 8.41 -10.98 2.66
N SER A 72 8.43 -9.65 2.79
CA SER A 72 8.30 -8.94 4.06
C SER A 72 6.93 -9.17 4.71
N LEU A 73 5.84 -9.10 3.93
CA LEU A 73 4.48 -9.39 4.39
C LEU A 73 4.34 -10.85 4.85
N VAL A 74 4.89 -11.80 4.08
CA VAL A 74 4.91 -13.23 4.43
C VAL A 74 5.68 -13.48 5.73
N ALA A 75 6.73 -12.69 5.98
CA ALA A 75 7.48 -12.73 7.24
C ALA A 75 6.77 -12.00 8.40
N GLY A 76 5.61 -11.39 8.17
CA GLY A 76 4.79 -10.76 9.20
C GLY A 76 5.10 -9.29 9.49
N ALA A 77 5.85 -8.61 8.63
CA ALA A 77 6.08 -7.18 8.74
C ALA A 77 5.04 -6.40 7.94
N LEU A 78 4.46 -5.37 8.56
CA LEU A 78 3.58 -4.42 7.86
C LEU A 78 4.39 -3.62 6.86
N THR A 79 4.08 -3.78 5.59
CA THR A 79 4.93 -3.30 4.49
C THR A 79 4.12 -2.52 3.47
N THR A 80 4.71 -1.45 2.94
CA THR A 80 4.13 -0.60 1.88
C THR A 80 5.13 -0.40 0.73
N THR A 81 4.66 0.17 -0.38
CA THR A 81 5.49 0.63 -1.49
C THR A 81 4.86 1.85 -2.17
N TYR A 82 5.69 2.57 -2.92
CA TYR A 82 5.33 3.76 -3.68
C TYR A 82 5.77 3.57 -5.13
N THR A 83 4.89 3.82 -6.09
CA THR A 83 5.18 3.58 -7.50
C THR A 83 4.30 4.38 -8.45
N ALA A 84 4.51 4.22 -9.74
CA ALA A 84 3.74 4.84 -10.83
C ALA A 84 3.94 4.07 -12.14
N SER A 85 3.00 4.21 -13.09
CA SER A 85 3.19 3.88 -14.52
C SER A 85 3.76 2.48 -14.77
N GLN A 86 4.80 2.38 -15.60
CA GLN A 86 5.47 1.10 -15.90
C GLN A 86 5.97 0.39 -14.65
N GLY A 87 6.39 1.13 -13.63
CA GLY A 87 6.80 0.55 -12.36
C GLY A 87 5.68 -0.26 -11.71
N LEU A 88 4.47 0.28 -11.69
CA LEU A 88 3.30 -0.45 -11.20
C LEU A 88 3.01 -1.70 -12.04
N LEU A 89 3.15 -1.62 -13.37
CA LEU A 89 2.96 -2.77 -14.25
C LEU A 89 3.97 -3.90 -13.98
N LEU A 90 5.20 -3.56 -13.64
CA LEU A 90 6.23 -4.55 -13.27
C LEU A 90 5.92 -5.25 -11.93
N MET A 91 5.05 -4.67 -11.10
CA MET A 91 4.63 -5.26 -9.83
C MET A 91 3.47 -6.26 -9.97
N ILE A 92 2.76 -6.28 -11.12
CA ILE A 92 1.52 -7.07 -11.33
C ILE A 92 1.67 -8.54 -10.93
N PRO A 93 2.72 -9.30 -11.30
CA PRO A 93 2.83 -10.69 -10.89
C PRO A 93 2.84 -10.90 -9.37
N ASN A 94 3.53 -10.02 -8.64
CA ASN A 94 3.55 -10.05 -7.18
C ASN A 94 2.23 -9.53 -6.57
N MET A 95 1.54 -8.59 -7.22
CA MET A 95 0.21 -8.15 -6.78
C MET A 95 -0.78 -9.32 -6.77
N TYR A 96 -0.81 -10.17 -7.80
CA TYR A 96 -1.61 -11.38 -7.81
C TYR A 96 -1.29 -12.31 -6.63
N LYS A 97 0.00 -12.46 -6.30
CA LYS A 97 0.45 -13.27 -5.15
C LYS A 97 -0.04 -12.67 -3.82
N ILE A 98 0.21 -11.40 -3.61
CA ILE A 98 -0.17 -10.68 -2.39
C ILE A 98 -1.68 -10.75 -2.17
N ALA A 99 -2.48 -10.50 -3.23
CA ALA A 99 -3.93 -10.57 -3.17
C ALA A 99 -4.44 -12.00 -2.94
N GLY A 100 -3.87 -12.98 -3.65
CA GLY A 100 -4.26 -14.39 -3.52
C GLY A 100 -3.94 -14.98 -2.14
N GLU A 101 -2.91 -14.50 -1.48
CA GLU A 101 -2.51 -14.90 -0.12
C GLU A 101 -3.20 -14.06 0.97
N LEU A 102 -4.06 -13.10 0.60
CA LEU A 102 -4.78 -12.21 1.52
C LEU A 102 -3.84 -11.49 2.50
N LEU A 103 -2.77 -10.91 1.96
CA LEU A 103 -1.78 -10.17 2.72
C LEU A 103 -2.15 -8.68 2.76
N PRO A 104 -2.34 -8.09 3.95
CA PRO A 104 -2.74 -6.70 4.09
C PRO A 104 -1.59 -5.76 3.75
N THR A 105 -1.78 -4.92 2.76
CA THR A 105 -0.84 -3.86 2.36
C THR A 105 -1.56 -2.76 1.59
N VAL A 106 -0.95 -1.60 1.53
CA VAL A 106 -1.37 -0.51 0.65
C VAL A 106 -0.21 -0.15 -0.28
N PHE A 107 -0.47 -0.18 -1.58
CA PHE A 107 0.41 0.40 -2.59
C PHE A 107 -0.07 1.82 -2.87
N HIS A 108 0.78 2.81 -2.66
CA HIS A 108 0.46 4.20 -2.97
C HIS A 108 0.99 4.56 -4.36
N VAL A 109 0.11 5.08 -5.20
CA VAL A 109 0.41 5.32 -6.61
C VAL A 109 0.09 6.76 -6.99
N SER A 110 1.12 7.50 -7.40
CA SER A 110 0.96 8.76 -8.12
C SER A 110 0.74 8.44 -9.58
N ALA A 111 -0.53 8.19 -9.97
CA ALA A 111 -0.90 7.61 -11.25
C ALA A 111 -0.41 8.44 -12.44
N ARG A 112 0.27 7.79 -13.38
CA ARG A 112 0.94 8.41 -14.53
C ARG A 112 0.64 7.65 -15.81
N ALA A 113 0.58 8.37 -16.93
CA ALA A 113 0.46 7.80 -18.26
C ALA A 113 1.50 6.70 -18.51
N LEU A 114 1.11 5.66 -19.23
CA LEU A 114 2.01 4.62 -19.68
C LEU A 114 2.81 5.11 -20.89
N ALA A 115 4.11 4.82 -20.91
CA ALA A 115 4.93 5.05 -22.09
C ALA A 115 4.48 4.11 -23.21
N ALA A 116 4.25 4.67 -24.38
CA ALA A 116 3.89 3.95 -25.60
C ALA A 116 4.79 4.40 -26.75
N HIS A 117 4.28 5.24 -27.66
CA HIS A 117 5.08 5.84 -28.73
C HIS A 117 6.05 6.92 -28.18
N ALA A 118 5.78 7.47 -27.00
CA ALA A 118 6.62 8.43 -26.30
C ALA A 118 6.43 8.29 -24.79
N LEU A 119 7.35 8.83 -24.00
CA LEU A 119 7.20 9.01 -22.56
C LEU A 119 6.30 10.20 -22.29
N ASN A 120 5.34 10.02 -21.38
CA ASN A 120 4.54 11.08 -20.79
C ASN A 120 4.54 10.94 -19.27
N ILE A 121 4.97 11.98 -18.57
CA ILE A 121 5.08 11.97 -17.11
C ILE A 121 3.85 12.56 -16.39
N PHE A 122 2.86 13.02 -17.13
CA PHE A 122 1.65 13.61 -16.54
C PHE A 122 0.65 12.55 -16.08
N GLY A 123 -0.29 12.99 -15.23
CA GLY A 123 -1.32 12.15 -14.64
C GLY A 123 -2.21 11.47 -15.67
N ASP A 124 -2.45 10.19 -15.45
CA ASP A 124 -3.33 9.33 -16.24
C ASP A 124 -3.62 8.08 -15.39
N HIS A 125 -4.77 7.44 -15.58
CA HIS A 125 -5.14 6.26 -14.82
C HIS A 125 -4.94 4.94 -15.58
N ALA A 126 -4.26 4.94 -16.72
CA ALA A 126 -4.03 3.73 -17.51
C ALA A 126 -3.20 2.68 -16.73
N ASP A 127 -2.26 3.13 -15.90
CA ASP A 127 -1.43 2.27 -15.05
C ASP A 127 -2.27 1.54 -13.99
N VAL A 128 -3.07 2.26 -13.21
CA VAL A 128 -3.93 1.66 -12.17
C VAL A 128 -5.04 0.81 -12.78
N MET A 129 -5.60 1.22 -13.93
CA MET A 129 -6.60 0.42 -14.64
C MET A 129 -6.04 -0.90 -15.18
N ALA A 130 -4.76 -0.94 -15.54
CA ALA A 130 -4.09 -2.18 -15.92
C ALA A 130 -4.00 -3.18 -14.75
N CYS A 131 -4.02 -2.69 -13.52
CA CYS A 131 -3.94 -3.50 -12.30
C CYS A 131 -5.30 -3.96 -11.75
N ARG A 132 -6.44 -3.53 -12.31
CA ARG A 132 -7.79 -3.80 -11.79
C ARG A 132 -8.14 -5.28 -11.60
N GLN A 133 -7.44 -6.18 -12.29
CA GLN A 133 -7.67 -7.63 -12.23
C GLN A 133 -6.79 -8.35 -11.21
N THR A 134 -5.86 -7.65 -10.55
CA THR A 134 -4.89 -8.28 -9.63
C THR A 134 -5.50 -8.74 -8.31
N GLY A 135 -6.69 -8.24 -7.97
CA GLY A 135 -7.34 -8.51 -6.69
C GLY A 135 -7.07 -7.45 -5.62
N PHE A 136 -6.38 -6.37 -5.95
CA PHE A 136 -6.30 -5.20 -5.07
C PHE A 136 -7.61 -4.41 -5.11
N ALA A 137 -8.12 -4.03 -3.95
CA ALA A 137 -9.17 -3.03 -3.85
C ALA A 137 -8.59 -1.66 -4.26
N MET A 138 -9.36 -0.88 -5.01
CA MET A 138 -8.87 0.38 -5.59
C MET A 138 -9.58 1.56 -4.94
N LEU A 139 -8.81 2.54 -4.46
CA LEU A 139 -9.31 3.73 -3.79
C LEU A 139 -8.63 4.97 -4.37
N ALA A 140 -9.42 5.87 -4.95
CA ALA A 140 -8.94 7.07 -5.62
C ALA A 140 -9.15 8.32 -4.76
N SER A 141 -8.15 9.21 -4.72
CA SER A 141 -8.23 10.54 -4.10
C SER A 141 -8.05 11.63 -5.15
N ASN A 142 -8.77 12.74 -5.03
CA ASN A 142 -8.71 13.85 -6.00
C ASN A 142 -8.22 15.17 -5.43
N SER A 143 -7.87 15.23 -4.15
CA SER A 143 -7.29 16.39 -3.49
C SER A 143 -6.25 15.96 -2.44
N VAL A 144 -5.38 16.88 -2.03
CA VAL A 144 -4.35 16.60 -1.03
C VAL A 144 -4.97 16.18 0.32
N GLN A 145 -6.11 16.78 0.69
CA GLN A 145 -6.82 16.36 1.90
C GLN A 145 -7.36 14.94 1.77
N GLU A 146 -8.00 14.62 0.64
CA GLU A 146 -8.47 13.26 0.40
C GLU A 146 -7.33 12.23 0.35
N VAL A 147 -6.15 12.61 -0.13
CA VAL A 147 -4.98 11.71 -0.08
C VAL A 147 -4.66 11.35 1.37
N MET A 148 -4.66 12.32 2.28
CA MET A 148 -4.46 12.06 3.72
C MET A 148 -5.54 11.12 4.27
N ASP A 149 -6.80 11.49 4.06
CA ASP A 149 -7.95 10.81 4.65
C ASP A 149 -8.14 9.39 4.09
N LEU A 150 -8.08 9.24 2.76
CA LEU A 150 -8.29 7.95 2.11
C LEU A 150 -7.07 7.02 2.21
N ALA A 151 -5.86 7.55 2.38
CA ALA A 151 -4.72 6.72 2.76
C ALA A 151 -4.98 6.03 4.12
N LEU A 152 -5.50 6.78 5.10
CA LEU A 152 -5.87 6.21 6.40
C LEU A 152 -6.96 5.14 6.25
N VAL A 153 -8.03 5.44 5.51
CA VAL A 153 -9.10 4.48 5.21
C VAL A 153 -8.55 3.21 4.56
N ALA A 154 -7.62 3.33 3.59
CA ALA A 154 -7.01 2.19 2.91
C ALA A 154 -6.22 1.31 3.89
N HIS A 155 -5.39 1.92 4.75
CA HIS A 155 -4.60 1.17 5.74
C HIS A 155 -5.46 0.48 6.80
N LEU A 156 -6.47 1.14 7.34
CA LEU A 156 -7.40 0.53 8.28
C LEU A 156 -8.20 -0.61 7.61
N SER A 157 -8.67 -0.36 6.39
CA SER A 157 -9.48 -1.33 5.64
C SER A 157 -8.69 -2.58 5.25
N THR A 158 -7.44 -2.44 4.79
CA THR A 158 -6.62 -3.60 4.40
C THR A 158 -6.34 -4.53 5.59
N LEU A 159 -6.09 -3.97 6.78
CA LEU A 159 -5.88 -4.77 8.00
C LEU A 159 -7.14 -5.58 8.35
N LYS A 160 -8.31 -4.96 8.31
CA LYS A 160 -9.59 -5.59 8.64
C LYS A 160 -10.04 -6.59 7.57
N ALA A 161 -9.96 -6.21 6.30
CA ALA A 161 -10.45 -7.01 5.18
C ALA A 161 -9.47 -8.11 4.77
N ARG A 162 -8.18 -8.02 5.10
CA ARG A 162 -7.09 -8.85 4.56
C ARG A 162 -6.89 -8.73 3.04
N VAL A 163 -7.63 -7.84 2.39
CA VAL A 163 -7.52 -7.54 0.96
C VAL A 163 -6.54 -6.38 0.80
N PRO A 164 -5.51 -6.49 -0.05
CA PRO A 164 -4.59 -5.39 -0.30
C PRO A 164 -5.28 -4.25 -1.05
N PHE A 165 -4.80 -3.03 -0.83
CA PHE A 165 -5.34 -1.82 -1.46
C PHE A 165 -4.33 -1.15 -2.39
N LEU A 166 -4.84 -0.65 -3.50
CA LEU A 166 -4.18 0.29 -4.38
C LEU A 166 -4.81 1.67 -4.13
N HIS A 167 -4.13 2.50 -3.34
CA HIS A 167 -4.52 3.89 -3.11
C HIS A 167 -3.80 4.76 -4.12
N PHE A 168 -4.55 5.52 -4.91
CA PHE A 168 -3.96 6.31 -6.00
C PHE A 168 -4.58 7.70 -6.14
N PHE A 169 -3.82 8.59 -6.71
CA PHE A 169 -4.19 9.98 -7.00
C PHE A 169 -3.44 10.46 -8.24
N ASP A 170 -3.86 11.57 -8.82
CA ASP A 170 -3.22 12.12 -10.01
C ASP A 170 -1.74 12.40 -9.80
N GLY A 171 -0.94 11.84 -10.68
CA GLY A 171 0.52 11.82 -10.58
C GLY A 171 1.23 13.11 -10.97
N SER A 172 0.54 14.15 -11.35
CA SER A 172 1.13 15.44 -11.72
C SER A 172 0.54 16.59 -10.91
N ARG A 173 -0.77 16.60 -10.76
CA ARG A 173 -1.47 17.62 -9.97
C ARG A 173 -1.46 17.27 -8.50
N THR A 174 -2.33 16.38 -8.06
CA THR A 174 -2.52 16.05 -6.64
C THR A 174 -1.22 15.65 -5.95
N SER A 175 -0.35 14.89 -6.64
CA SER A 175 0.94 14.45 -6.08
C SER A 175 1.87 15.61 -5.70
N HIS A 176 1.86 16.71 -6.47
CA HIS A 176 2.75 17.88 -6.30
C HIS A 176 1.99 19.17 -5.98
N GLU A 177 0.67 19.13 -5.92
CA GLU A 177 -0.12 20.27 -5.50
C GLU A 177 0.10 20.53 -4.01
N VAL A 178 0.57 21.75 -3.70
CA VAL A 178 0.79 22.17 -2.32
C VAL A 178 -0.48 22.81 -1.79
N SER A 179 -1.09 22.18 -0.82
CA SER A 179 -2.33 22.62 -0.19
C SER A 179 -2.22 22.66 1.32
N LYS A 180 -2.97 23.58 1.95
CA LYS A 180 -3.09 23.62 3.40
C LYS A 180 -4.18 22.65 3.85
N ILE A 181 -3.79 21.56 4.49
CA ILE A 181 -4.68 20.49 4.92
C ILE A 181 -4.68 20.30 6.43
N ASP A 182 -5.69 19.61 6.94
CA ASP A 182 -5.71 19.07 8.29
C ASP A 182 -4.91 17.76 8.31
N VAL A 183 -3.87 17.72 9.15
CA VAL A 183 -3.01 16.53 9.28
C VAL A 183 -3.45 15.72 10.48
N ILE A 184 -3.61 14.42 10.27
CA ILE A 184 -3.99 13.47 11.32
C ILE A 184 -2.72 13.03 12.06
N ASP A 185 -2.65 13.32 13.35
CA ASP A 185 -1.51 12.91 14.17
C ASP A 185 -1.57 11.40 14.50
N TYR A 186 -0.42 10.79 14.73
CA TYR A 186 -0.33 9.35 15.02
C TYR A 186 -1.07 8.94 16.30
N ASP A 187 -1.17 9.85 17.29
CA ASP A 187 -1.96 9.64 18.49
C ASP A 187 -3.48 9.61 18.21
N GLU A 188 -3.93 10.24 17.12
CA GLU A 188 -5.32 10.18 16.62
C GLU A 188 -5.57 8.90 15.80
N ILE A 189 -4.54 8.38 15.11
CA ILE A 189 -4.63 7.16 14.29
C ILE A 189 -4.67 5.89 15.16
N LEU A 190 -3.78 5.81 16.15
CA LEU A 190 -3.58 4.59 16.94
C LEU A 190 -4.87 4.04 17.59
N PRO A 191 -5.78 4.87 18.15
CA PRO A 191 -7.05 4.39 18.71
C PRO A 191 -8.02 3.81 17.67
N LEU A 192 -7.84 4.11 16.38
CA LEU A 192 -8.68 3.59 15.29
C LEU A 192 -8.24 2.19 14.83
N VAL A 193 -7.04 1.78 15.22
CA VAL A 193 -6.45 0.51 14.79
C VAL A 193 -6.92 -0.62 15.68
N ASP A 194 -7.53 -1.65 15.09
CA ASP A 194 -7.80 -2.89 15.79
C ASP A 194 -6.51 -3.72 15.88
N MET A 195 -5.91 -3.73 17.07
CA MET A 195 -4.67 -4.46 17.30
C MET A 195 -4.83 -5.99 17.17
N ASP A 196 -6.07 -6.51 17.27
CA ASP A 196 -6.33 -7.94 17.02
C ASP A 196 -6.16 -8.29 15.54
N ASP A 197 -6.51 -7.41 14.62
CA ASP A 197 -6.27 -7.60 13.19
C ASP A 197 -4.76 -7.71 12.89
N ILE A 198 -3.94 -6.86 13.53
CA ILE A 198 -2.47 -6.91 13.40
C ILE A 198 -1.91 -8.20 14.01
N ARG A 199 -2.38 -8.59 15.21
CA ARG A 199 -2.00 -9.86 15.83
C ARG A 199 -2.36 -11.06 14.96
N ALA A 200 -3.56 -11.05 14.40
CA ALA A 200 -4.03 -12.08 13.48
C ALA A 200 -3.21 -12.13 12.18
N PHE A 201 -2.78 -11.00 11.66
CA PHE A 201 -1.85 -10.95 10.52
C PHE A 201 -0.49 -11.58 10.90
N LYS A 202 0.13 -11.11 11.97
CA LYS A 202 1.44 -11.59 12.42
C LYS A 202 1.43 -13.08 12.81
N SER A 203 0.32 -13.59 13.32
CA SER A 203 0.19 -15.02 13.68
C SER A 203 0.14 -15.95 12.46
N ARG A 204 -0.16 -15.44 11.27
CA ARG A 204 -0.14 -16.20 10.01
C ARG A 204 1.20 -16.15 9.28
N ALA A 205 2.15 -15.38 9.78
CA ALA A 205 3.47 -15.25 9.18
C ALA A 205 4.26 -16.56 9.24
N LEU A 206 5.26 -16.67 8.38
CA LEU A 206 6.23 -17.77 8.44
C LEU A 206 6.93 -17.74 9.79
N ASN A 207 6.81 -18.83 10.53
CA ASN A 207 7.41 -19.00 11.85
C ASN A 207 7.97 -20.41 11.99
N PRO A 208 9.26 -20.57 12.29
CA PRO A 208 9.88 -21.91 12.45
C PRO A 208 9.30 -22.71 13.62
N GLU A 209 8.74 -22.03 14.66
CA GLU A 209 8.09 -22.73 15.79
C GLU A 209 6.70 -23.28 15.41
N HIS A 210 6.04 -22.65 14.42
CA HIS A 210 4.74 -23.06 13.90
C HIS A 210 4.80 -23.02 12.36
N PRO A 211 5.51 -23.99 11.74
CA PRO A 211 5.77 -23.95 10.32
C PRO A 211 4.49 -24.07 9.50
N VAL A 212 4.34 -23.18 8.52
CA VAL A 212 3.27 -23.19 7.54
C VAL A 212 3.87 -23.20 6.14
N GLN A 213 3.15 -23.77 5.20
CA GLN A 213 3.57 -23.78 3.80
C GLN A 213 2.74 -22.79 3.00
N MET A 214 3.41 -21.89 2.30
CA MET A 214 2.79 -20.89 1.41
C MET A 214 3.29 -21.08 -0.01
N GLY A 215 2.56 -20.60 -1.00
CA GLY A 215 2.98 -20.63 -2.40
C GLY A 215 3.06 -22.02 -3.00
N THR A 216 2.19 -22.92 -2.57
CA THR A 216 2.15 -24.33 -3.04
C THR A 216 1.65 -24.43 -4.49
N ALA A 217 2.05 -25.50 -5.18
CA ALA A 217 1.38 -25.91 -6.42
C ALA A 217 0.11 -26.69 -6.08
N GLN A 218 -0.99 -26.36 -6.76
CA GLN A 218 -2.30 -26.98 -6.54
C GLN A 218 -2.90 -27.44 -7.86
N ASN A 219 -3.63 -28.59 -7.83
CA ASN A 219 -4.43 -29.01 -8.95
C ASN A 219 -5.66 -28.12 -9.12
N GLY A 220 -6.28 -28.13 -10.28
CA GLY A 220 -7.35 -27.19 -10.64
C GLY A 220 -8.56 -27.21 -9.69
N ASP A 221 -8.92 -28.37 -9.16
CA ASP A 221 -10.02 -28.53 -8.21
C ASP A 221 -9.73 -27.87 -6.84
N ILE A 222 -8.54 -28.13 -6.27
CA ILE A 222 -8.12 -27.51 -5.01
C ILE A 222 -7.89 -26.00 -5.21
N TYR A 223 -7.27 -25.60 -6.31
CA TYR A 223 -7.05 -24.20 -6.65
C TYR A 223 -8.37 -23.42 -6.73
N PHE A 224 -9.39 -23.99 -7.40
CA PHE A 224 -10.71 -23.40 -7.50
C PHE A 224 -11.38 -23.21 -6.13
N GLN A 225 -11.35 -24.23 -5.27
CA GLN A 225 -11.92 -24.16 -3.92
C GLN A 225 -11.26 -23.06 -3.08
N ASN A 226 -9.94 -22.92 -3.15
CA ASN A 226 -9.21 -21.88 -2.43
C ASN A 226 -9.53 -20.48 -2.97
N ARG A 227 -9.71 -20.33 -4.30
CA ARG A 227 -10.15 -19.07 -4.90
C ARG A 227 -11.56 -18.69 -4.43
N GLU A 228 -12.49 -19.63 -4.41
CA GLU A 228 -13.86 -19.42 -3.90
C GLU A 228 -13.87 -19.05 -2.41
N ALA A 229 -13.05 -19.70 -1.59
CA ALA A 229 -12.97 -19.42 -0.17
C ALA A 229 -12.51 -17.98 0.14
N ALA A 230 -11.86 -17.31 -0.80
CA ALA A 230 -11.45 -15.91 -0.67
C ALA A 230 -12.60 -14.90 -0.87
N ASN A 231 -13.70 -15.27 -1.54
CA ASN A 231 -14.79 -14.36 -1.91
C ASN A 231 -15.36 -13.60 -0.71
N LYS A 232 -15.55 -14.26 0.42
CA LYS A 232 -16.07 -13.63 1.65
C LYS A 232 -15.28 -12.40 2.10
N TYR A 233 -13.97 -12.36 1.84
CA TYR A 233 -13.12 -11.21 2.19
C TYR A 233 -13.38 -10.04 1.24
N TYR A 234 -13.53 -10.31 -0.06
CA TYR A 234 -13.84 -9.30 -1.07
C TYR A 234 -15.24 -8.73 -0.89
N GLU A 235 -16.24 -9.58 -0.60
CA GLU A 235 -17.62 -9.17 -0.34
C GLU A 235 -17.72 -8.24 0.89
N ALA A 236 -16.85 -8.39 1.87
CA ALA A 236 -16.81 -7.55 3.07
C ALA A 236 -16.21 -6.15 2.82
N VAL A 237 -15.36 -5.98 1.79
CA VAL A 237 -14.60 -4.73 1.56
C VAL A 237 -15.48 -3.49 1.51
N PRO A 238 -16.60 -3.43 0.75
CA PRO A 238 -17.39 -2.20 0.67
C PRO A 238 -17.95 -1.77 2.04
N GLY A 239 -18.41 -2.74 2.84
CA GLY A 239 -18.93 -2.48 4.18
C GLY A 239 -17.85 -2.02 5.15
N ILE A 240 -16.66 -2.60 5.07
CA ILE A 240 -15.50 -2.21 5.89
C ILE A 240 -15.08 -0.79 5.53
N VAL A 241 -14.87 -0.48 4.25
CA VAL A 241 -14.48 0.86 3.79
C VAL A 241 -15.49 1.90 4.26
N LYS A 242 -16.79 1.63 4.11
CA LYS A 242 -17.85 2.53 4.58
C LYS A 242 -17.78 2.79 6.10
N THR A 243 -17.37 1.80 6.88
CA THR A 243 -17.22 1.95 8.33
C THR A 243 -15.98 2.76 8.70
N MET A 244 -14.91 2.67 7.89
CA MET A 244 -13.65 3.39 8.14
C MET A 244 -13.70 4.84 7.66
N MET A 245 -14.62 5.20 6.77
CA MET A 245 -14.91 6.58 6.32
C MET A 245 -15.67 7.37 7.39
#